data_56707b35282a569a78f63caba5be3c78
#
_entry.id   56707b35282a569a78f63caba5be3c78
#
_cell.length_a   1.000
_cell.length_b   1.000
_cell.length_c   1.000
_cell.angle_alpha   90.00
_cell.angle_beta   90.00
_cell.angle_gamma   90.00
#
_symmetry.space_group_name_H-M   'P 1'
#
loop_
_entity.id
_entity.type
_entity.pdbx_description
1 polymer ?
#
loop_
_entity_poly.entity_id
_entity_poly.type
_entity_poly.pdbx_seq_one_letter_code
_entity_poly.pdbx_strand_id
1 'polypeptide(L)'
;MAAQRGRAQRDERKMMTLQFPNFSRSFDTTRDAVRFWGYDSAMECSFFVTRAALARLVPNLRSDEVALLRAFDANRTLICDAAAKVYVRGRKGSYELDARDF
;
A
#
# COMPACT_ATOMS: atom_id res chain seq x y z
N MET A 1 0.83 -14.18 30.94
CA MET A 1 1.23 -14.92 29.74
C MET A 1 0.11 -14.95 28.74
N ALA A 2 -1.02 -15.52 29.11
CA ALA A 2 -2.13 -15.64 28.18
C ALA A 2 -2.64 -14.27 27.73
N ALA A 3 -2.66 -13.29 28.63
CA ALA A 3 -3.13 -11.95 28.30
C ALA A 3 -2.27 -11.30 27.24
N GLN A 4 -0.97 -11.51 27.30
CA GLN A 4 -0.07 -10.92 26.30
C GLN A 4 -0.31 -11.53 24.94
N ARG A 5 -0.47 -12.84 24.89
CA ARG A 5 -0.76 -13.48 23.61
C ARG A 5 -2.08 -13.01 23.04
N GLY A 6 -3.06 -12.78 23.90
CA GLY A 6 -4.34 -12.25 23.46
C GLY A 6 -4.22 -10.88 22.82
N ARG A 7 -3.39 -10.03 23.40
CA ARG A 7 -3.18 -8.70 22.83
C ARG A 7 -2.49 -8.77 21.48
N ALA A 8 -1.47 -9.61 21.37
CA ALA A 8 -0.76 -9.78 20.11
C ALA A 8 -1.71 -10.27 19.02
N GLN A 9 -2.59 -11.18 19.36
CA GLN A 9 -3.55 -11.69 18.40
C GLN A 9 -4.52 -10.63 17.94
N ARG A 10 -4.95 -9.76 18.85
CA ARG A 10 -5.84 -8.68 18.47
C ARG A 10 -5.18 -7.72 17.50
N ASP A 11 -3.92 -7.40 17.75
CA ASP A 11 -3.19 -6.52 16.84
C ASP A 11 -3.04 -7.15 15.47
N GLU A 12 -2.74 -8.42 15.43
CA GLU A 12 -2.63 -9.14 14.17
C GLU A 12 -3.95 -9.15 13.41
N ARG A 13 -5.05 -9.35 14.11
CA ARG A 13 -6.35 -9.33 13.46
C ARG A 13 -6.66 -7.98 12.85
N LYS A 14 -6.28 -6.89 13.53
CA LYS A 14 -6.50 -5.55 12.99
C LYS A 14 -5.74 -5.38 11.68
N MET A 15 -4.50 -5.84 11.64
CA MET A 15 -3.70 -5.73 10.43
C MET A 15 -4.22 -6.66 9.33
N MET A 16 -4.77 -7.79 9.72
CA MET A 16 -5.23 -8.78 8.76
C MET A 16 -6.59 -8.43 8.15
N THR A 17 -7.29 -7.42 8.66
CA THR A 17 -8.54 -7.02 8.04
C THR A 17 -8.31 -6.45 6.64
N LEU A 18 -7.15 -5.87 6.40
CA LEU A 18 -6.81 -5.34 5.10
C LEU A 18 -5.83 -6.29 4.42
N GLN A 19 -6.23 -6.83 3.28
CA GLN A 19 -5.41 -7.78 2.55
C GLN A 19 -5.21 -7.32 1.12
N PHE A 20 -4.16 -7.83 0.48
CA PHE A 20 -3.80 -7.43 -0.88
C PHE A 20 -3.64 -8.67 -1.76
N PRO A 21 -4.73 -9.40 -2.03
CA PRO A 21 -4.64 -10.61 -2.85
C PRO A 21 -4.50 -10.34 -4.34
N ASN A 22 -4.87 -9.14 -4.78
CA ASN A 22 -4.85 -8.77 -6.19
C ASN A 22 -3.51 -8.13 -6.53
N PHE A 23 -2.75 -8.77 -7.41
CA PHE A 23 -1.44 -8.29 -7.83
C PHE A 23 -1.49 -7.28 -8.97
N SER A 24 -2.68 -6.96 -9.45
CA SER A 24 -2.83 -5.95 -10.50
C SER A 24 -2.38 -4.58 -10.01
N ARG A 25 -1.83 -3.81 -10.91
CA ARG A 25 -1.47 -2.42 -10.64
C ARG A 25 -1.47 -1.69 -11.97
N SER A 26 -1.61 -0.39 -11.92
CA SER A 26 -1.57 0.42 -13.12
C SER A 26 -1.01 1.79 -12.79
N PHE A 27 -0.48 2.48 -13.81
CA PHE A 27 0.00 3.83 -13.61
C PHE A 27 -1.11 4.82 -13.92
N ASP A 28 -1.40 5.71 -12.97
CA ASP A 28 -2.39 6.76 -13.14
C ASP A 28 -1.65 8.04 -13.50
N THR A 29 -1.78 8.48 -14.75
CA THR A 29 -1.06 9.65 -15.24
C THR A 29 -1.55 10.93 -14.59
N THR A 30 -2.83 11.01 -14.26
CA THR A 30 -3.39 12.21 -13.64
C THR A 30 -2.81 12.40 -12.24
N ARG A 31 -2.70 11.33 -11.48
CA ARG A 31 -2.17 11.41 -10.12
C ARG A 31 -0.66 11.23 -10.06
N ASP A 32 -0.04 10.82 -11.17
CA ASP A 32 1.39 10.53 -11.21
C ASP A 32 1.77 9.51 -10.14
N ALA A 33 1.04 8.41 -10.12
CA ALA A 33 1.15 7.41 -9.06
C ALA A 33 0.78 6.04 -9.59
N VAL A 34 1.25 5.00 -8.91
CA VAL A 34 0.87 3.63 -9.22
C VAL A 34 -0.33 3.28 -8.37
N ARG A 35 -1.39 2.84 -9.02
CA ARG A 35 -2.62 2.44 -8.36
C ARG A 35 -2.60 0.94 -8.08
N PHE A 36 -3.02 0.57 -6.88
CA PHE A 36 -3.19 -0.83 -6.51
C PHE A 36 -4.36 -0.94 -5.53
N TRP A 37 -4.76 -2.15 -5.22
CA TRP A 37 -6.00 -2.36 -4.47
C TRP A 37 -5.77 -3.23 -3.25
N GLY A 38 -6.46 -2.86 -2.15
CA GLY A 38 -6.56 -3.68 -0.97
C GLY A 38 -8.02 -3.99 -0.69
N TYR A 39 -8.26 -5.00 0.13
CA TYR A 39 -9.61 -5.44 0.46
C TYR A 39 -9.77 -5.56 1.96
N ASP A 40 -10.81 -4.93 2.47
CA ASP A 40 -11.22 -5.06 3.86
C ASP A 40 -12.49 -5.89 3.83
N SER A 41 -12.34 -7.20 4.03
CA SER A 41 -13.41 -8.16 3.76
C SER A 41 -13.85 -8.03 2.30
N ALA A 42 -15.09 -7.73 2.04
CA ALA A 42 -15.59 -7.58 0.67
C ALA A 42 -15.42 -6.17 0.12
N MET A 43 -14.95 -5.23 0.94
CA MET A 43 -14.84 -3.83 0.52
C MET A 43 -13.49 -3.55 -0.12
N GLU A 44 -13.52 -3.13 -1.38
CA GLU A 44 -12.31 -2.79 -2.11
C GLU A 44 -11.90 -1.35 -1.83
N CYS A 45 -10.60 -1.15 -1.62
CA CYS A 45 -10.03 0.18 -1.42
C CYS A 45 -8.93 0.41 -2.44
N SER A 46 -8.88 1.60 -3.01
CA SER A 46 -7.81 1.98 -3.94
C SER A 46 -6.70 2.69 -3.19
N PHE A 47 -5.47 2.35 -3.57
CA PHE A 47 -4.28 3.01 -3.03
C PHE A 47 -3.45 3.53 -4.18
N PHE A 48 -2.85 4.69 -3.98
CA PHE A 48 -2.00 5.34 -4.98
C PHE A 48 -0.66 5.64 -4.33
N VAL A 49 0.40 4.99 -4.83
CA VAL A 49 1.75 5.28 -4.34
C VAL A 49 2.40 6.23 -5.33
N THR A 50 2.81 7.39 -4.85
CA THR A 50 3.29 8.48 -5.71
C THR A 50 4.67 8.19 -6.29
N ARG A 51 4.98 8.89 -7.39
CA ARG A 51 6.32 8.84 -7.96
C ARG A 51 7.37 9.19 -6.92
N ALA A 52 7.11 10.21 -6.11
CA ALA A 52 8.05 10.64 -5.07
C ALA A 52 8.31 9.53 -4.06
N ALA A 53 7.27 8.78 -3.70
CA ALA A 53 7.41 7.67 -2.78
C ALA A 53 8.26 6.56 -3.38
N LEU A 54 8.01 6.24 -4.65
CA LEU A 54 8.79 5.21 -5.34
C LEU A 54 10.24 5.62 -5.48
N ALA A 55 10.50 6.91 -5.75
CA ALA A 55 11.86 7.42 -5.87
C ALA A 55 12.61 7.32 -4.55
N ARG A 56 11.88 7.41 -3.43
CA ARG A 56 12.51 7.23 -2.13
C ARG A 56 12.95 5.79 -1.90
N LEU A 57 12.21 4.84 -2.46
CA LEU A 57 12.50 3.41 -2.29
C LEU A 57 13.56 2.92 -3.28
N VAL A 58 13.63 3.51 -4.46
CA VAL A 58 14.53 3.05 -5.53
C VAL A 58 15.44 4.19 -5.94
N PRO A 59 16.73 4.13 -5.58
CA PRO A 59 17.68 5.17 -6.00
C PRO A 59 17.80 5.23 -7.51
N ASN A 60 17.91 6.43 -8.06
CA ASN A 60 18.08 6.65 -9.49
C ASN A 60 16.92 6.08 -10.30
N LEU A 61 15.74 6.15 -9.75
CA LEU A 61 14.54 5.64 -10.41
C LEU A 61 14.27 6.44 -11.69
N ARG A 62 14.08 5.71 -12.79
CA ARG A 62 13.69 6.34 -14.05
C ARG A 62 12.22 6.75 -13.95
N SER A 63 11.86 7.78 -14.72
CA SER A 63 10.53 8.35 -14.60
C SER A 63 9.50 7.75 -15.57
N ASP A 64 9.92 6.79 -16.43
CA ASP A 64 8.99 6.17 -17.34
C ASP A 64 8.08 5.15 -16.62
N GLU A 65 6.94 4.92 -17.22
CA GLU A 65 5.90 4.07 -16.60
C GLU A 65 6.41 2.66 -16.29
N VAL A 66 7.16 2.07 -17.21
CA VAL A 66 7.67 0.71 -16.99
C VAL A 66 8.56 0.65 -15.76
N ALA A 67 9.44 1.64 -15.60
CA ALA A 67 10.33 1.68 -14.45
C ALA A 67 9.55 1.87 -13.15
N LEU A 68 8.52 2.71 -13.17
CA LEU A 68 7.69 2.94 -12.00
C LEU A 68 6.93 1.69 -11.58
N LEU A 69 6.37 0.97 -12.55
CA LEU A 69 5.66 -0.27 -12.25
C LEU A 69 6.61 -1.35 -11.73
N ARG A 70 7.81 -1.42 -12.28
CA ARG A 70 8.82 -2.37 -11.78
C ARG A 70 9.27 -2.03 -10.36
N ALA A 71 9.41 -0.75 -10.07
CA ALA A 71 9.76 -0.31 -8.72
C ALA A 71 8.67 -0.71 -7.73
N PHE A 72 7.41 -0.57 -8.13
CA PHE A 72 6.30 -1.02 -7.31
C PHE A 72 6.38 -2.52 -7.06
N ASP A 73 6.54 -3.30 -8.12
CA ASP A 73 6.59 -4.76 -8.00
C ASP A 73 7.71 -5.22 -7.08
N ALA A 74 8.88 -4.59 -7.19
CA ALA A 74 10.04 -4.95 -6.39
C ALA A 74 9.87 -4.62 -4.91
N ASN A 75 9.01 -3.65 -4.60
CA ASN A 75 8.81 -3.18 -3.23
C ASN A 75 7.38 -3.41 -2.75
N ARG A 76 6.67 -4.32 -3.38
CA ARG A 76 5.23 -4.50 -3.12
C ARG A 76 4.92 -4.76 -1.66
N THR A 77 5.68 -5.64 -1.01
CA THR A 77 5.43 -5.96 0.40
C THR A 77 5.56 -4.73 1.28
N LEU A 78 6.61 -3.98 1.08
CA LEU A 78 6.84 -2.76 1.85
C LEU A 78 5.73 -1.74 1.61
N ILE A 79 5.31 -1.60 0.36
CA ILE A 79 4.27 -0.66 -0.01
C ILE A 79 2.93 -1.07 0.59
N CYS A 80 2.60 -2.36 0.53
CA CYS A 80 1.37 -2.85 1.13
C CYS A 80 1.36 -2.68 2.65
N ASP A 81 2.52 -2.85 3.29
CA ASP A 81 2.62 -2.61 4.73
C ASP A 81 2.35 -1.15 5.07
N ALA A 82 2.90 -0.24 4.26
CA ALA A 82 2.64 1.19 4.46
C ALA A 82 1.16 1.52 4.23
N ALA A 83 0.56 0.91 3.23
CA ALA A 83 -0.86 1.10 2.95
C ALA A 83 -1.71 0.66 4.14
N ALA A 84 -1.37 -0.48 4.74
CA ALA A 84 -2.10 -0.97 5.90
C ALA A 84 -2.02 0.00 7.07
N LYS A 85 -0.90 0.70 7.22
CA LYS A 85 -0.73 1.66 8.29
C LYS A 85 -1.57 2.91 8.12
N VAL A 86 -1.77 3.35 6.89
CA VAL A 86 -2.56 4.57 6.66
C VAL A 86 -4.05 4.28 6.51
N TYR A 87 -4.40 3.04 6.34
CA TYR A 87 -5.79 2.66 6.13
C TYR A 87 -6.62 2.88 7.39
N VAL A 88 -7.78 3.51 7.22
CA VAL A 88 -8.77 3.66 8.29
C VAL A 88 -10.11 3.23 7.73
N ARG A 89 -10.64 2.15 8.32
CA ARG A 89 -11.90 1.57 7.85
C ARG A 89 -13.02 2.61 7.81
N GLY A 90 -13.70 2.65 6.67
CA GLY A 90 -14.90 3.45 6.53
C GLY A 90 -14.67 4.94 6.34
N ARG A 91 -13.42 5.38 6.25
CA ARG A 91 -13.16 6.81 6.13
C ARG A 91 -13.06 7.29 4.70
N LYS A 92 -12.37 6.53 3.84
CA LYS A 92 -12.11 6.95 2.47
C LYS A 92 -12.25 5.80 1.51
N GLY A 93 -12.59 6.14 0.26
CA GLY A 93 -12.57 5.16 -0.82
C GLY A 93 -11.19 4.98 -1.42
N SER A 94 -10.31 5.97 -1.23
CA SER A 94 -8.96 5.89 -1.76
C SER A 94 -7.97 6.55 -0.83
N TYR A 95 -6.70 6.13 -0.93
CA TYR A 95 -5.62 6.62 -0.09
C TYR A 95 -4.39 6.88 -0.94
N GLU A 96 -3.62 7.89 -0.57
CA GLU A 96 -2.38 8.21 -1.24
C GLU A 96 -1.20 7.97 -0.32
N LEU A 97 -0.19 7.25 -0.82
CA LEU A 97 1.06 7.02 -0.11
C LEU A 97 2.10 7.94 -0.71
N ASP A 98 2.68 8.78 0.09
CA ASP A 98 3.66 9.76 -0.34
C ASP A 98 5.04 9.42 0.24
N ALA A 99 6.05 10.20 -0.15
CA ALA A 99 7.42 9.94 0.29
C ALA A 99 7.54 9.86 1.81
N ARG A 100 6.77 10.67 2.52
CA ARG A 100 6.82 10.70 3.98
C ARG A 100 6.30 9.42 4.63
N ASP A 101 5.63 8.58 3.87
CA ASP A 101 5.12 7.31 4.39
C ASP A 101 6.16 6.21 4.34
N PHE A 102 7.34 6.53 3.82
CA PHE A 102 8.45 5.59 3.71
C PHE A 102 9.77 6.18 4.27
#